data_c5c9fe47797bea826e781e070e8f9b16
#
_entry.id   c5c9fe47797bea826e781e070e8f9b16
#
_cell.length_a   1.000
_cell.length_b   1.000
_cell.length_c   1.000
_cell.angle_alpha   90.00
_cell.angle_beta   90.00
_cell.angle_gamma   90.00
#
_symmetry.space_group_name_H-M   'P 1'
#
loop_
_entity.id
_entity.type
_entity.pdbx_description
1 polymer ?
#
loop_
_entity_poly.entity_id
_entity_poly.type
_entity_poly.pdbx_seq_one_letter_code
_entity_poly.pdbx_strand_id
1 'polypeptide(L)'
;MDSTLISTRPDEGTLSLSRARRAALGSFAGAVVDWYDFLLYGITAALVFNREFFPQVSPAMGTLAAFATFGVGFLSRPLGGVIFGHFGDRLGRKRMLMLTVWMMGIATALIGILPSFSTIGWWAPILLVTLRAIQGFAVGGEWGGAALLSVESAPKNKKAFYSSGVQVGYGVGLLLSTGLVSLISMMTTDEQFLSWGWRIPFLFSIVLVLGALWVRNGMEESAEFEQQQHNQAAAKKRIPVIEALLRHPGAFLKIIALRLCELLTMYIVTAFALNYSTQNMGLPRELFLNIGLLVGGLSCLTIPCFAWLADRFGRRRVYITGALIGTLSAFPFFMALEAQSIFWIVFFSIMLANIAHDMVVCVQQPMFTEMFGASYRYSGAGVGYQVASVVGGGFTPFIAAALITYFAGNWHSVAIYLLAGCLISAMTALLMKDNQRA
;
A
#
# COMPACT_ATOMS: atom_id res chain seq x y z
N MET A 1 -6.47 51.25 37.27
CA MET A 1 -7.25 50.51 36.31
C MET A 1 -6.25 49.70 35.45
N ASP A 2 -5.84 48.54 35.99
CA ASP A 2 -4.95 47.62 35.32
C ASP A 2 -5.78 46.65 34.48
N SER A 3 -5.68 46.83 33.16
CA SER A 3 -6.22 45.85 32.20
C SER A 3 -5.18 44.76 31.98
N THR A 4 -5.24 43.72 32.79
CA THR A 4 -4.53 42.49 32.55
C THR A 4 -5.06 41.85 31.25
N LEU A 5 -4.32 42.05 30.16
CA LEU A 5 -4.47 41.24 28.94
C LEU A 5 -4.16 39.80 29.31
N ILE A 6 -5.21 39.02 29.54
CA ILE A 6 -5.12 37.57 29.62
C ILE A 6 -4.74 37.10 28.20
N SER A 7 -3.46 36.86 27.96
CA SER A 7 -3.01 36.14 26.78
C SER A 7 -3.44 34.70 26.98
N THR A 8 -4.53 34.30 26.40
CA THR A 8 -4.92 32.89 26.30
C THR A 8 -3.90 32.20 25.38
N ARG A 9 -2.83 31.65 25.98
CA ARG A 9 -2.02 30.66 25.30
C ARG A 9 -2.93 29.47 25.02
N PRO A 10 -3.00 28.97 23.79
CA PRO A 10 -3.74 27.75 23.52
C PRO A 10 -3.23 26.65 24.45
N ASP A 11 -4.14 25.88 25.04
CA ASP A 11 -3.81 24.75 25.89
C ASP A 11 -2.88 23.79 25.14
N GLU A 12 -1.80 23.33 25.77
CA GLU A 12 -0.83 22.41 25.15
C GLU A 12 -1.51 21.14 24.58
N GLY A 13 -2.57 20.66 25.23
CA GLY A 13 -3.38 19.57 24.74
C GLY A 13 -4.10 19.86 23.42
N THR A 14 -4.59 21.09 23.23
CA THR A 14 -5.29 21.50 22.01
C THR A 14 -4.32 21.65 20.83
N LEU A 15 -3.11 22.15 21.06
CA LEU A 15 -2.03 22.26 20.06
C LEU A 15 -1.56 20.86 19.63
N SER A 16 -1.39 19.92 20.57
CA SER A 16 -1.00 18.54 20.30
C SER A 16 -2.04 17.83 19.45
N LEU A 17 -3.33 18.01 19.73
CA LEU A 17 -4.42 17.41 18.96
C LEU A 17 -4.53 17.98 17.54
N SER A 18 -4.35 19.29 17.39
CA SER A 18 -4.32 19.96 16.08
C SER A 18 -3.17 19.43 15.21
N ARG A 19 -1.97 19.27 15.80
CA ARG A 19 -0.79 18.71 15.14
C ARG A 19 -1.03 17.26 14.69
N ALA A 20 -1.64 16.44 15.55
CA ALA A 20 -1.99 15.05 15.23
C ALA A 20 -2.97 14.96 14.04
N ARG A 21 -3.98 15.81 14.01
CA ARG A 21 -4.95 15.87 12.90
C ARG A 21 -4.31 16.28 11.58
N ARG A 22 -3.44 17.29 11.59
CA ARG A 22 -2.70 17.74 10.39
C ARG A 22 -1.77 16.66 9.87
N ALA A 23 -1.05 15.98 10.76
CA ALA A 23 -0.18 14.85 10.40
C ALA A 23 -0.98 13.70 9.77
N ALA A 24 -2.13 13.35 10.34
CA ALA A 24 -3.02 12.31 9.79
C ALA A 24 -3.54 12.68 8.40
N LEU A 25 -3.99 13.92 8.20
CA LEU A 25 -4.48 14.41 6.89
C LEU A 25 -3.38 14.44 5.84
N GLY A 26 -2.19 14.92 6.19
CA GLY A 26 -1.06 14.96 5.26
C GLY A 26 -0.56 13.58 4.87
N SER A 27 -0.50 12.66 5.82
CA SER A 27 -0.14 11.27 5.57
C SER A 27 -1.19 10.57 4.69
N PHE A 28 -2.47 10.81 4.96
CA PHE A 28 -3.58 10.34 4.14
C PHE A 28 -3.49 10.84 2.69
N ALA A 29 -3.30 12.14 2.49
CA ALA A 29 -3.27 12.74 1.16
C ALA A 29 -2.16 12.15 0.27
N GLY A 30 -0.95 11.97 0.81
CA GLY A 30 0.14 11.35 0.08
C GLY A 30 -0.08 9.85 -0.15
N ALA A 31 -0.64 9.16 0.82
CA ALA A 31 -0.98 7.75 0.69
C ALA A 31 -2.02 7.51 -0.41
N VAL A 32 -2.99 8.40 -0.58
CA VAL A 32 -3.97 8.34 -1.69
C VAL A 32 -3.27 8.34 -3.05
N VAL A 33 -2.31 9.22 -3.26
CA VAL A 33 -1.54 9.29 -4.51
C VAL A 33 -0.78 8.00 -4.75
N ASP A 34 -0.05 7.51 -3.76
CA ASP A 34 0.80 6.33 -3.89
C ASP A 34 -0.04 5.07 -4.15
N TRP A 35 -1.11 4.88 -3.39
CA TRP A 35 -2.01 3.74 -3.59
C TRP A 35 -2.77 3.82 -4.90
N TYR A 36 -3.23 5.01 -5.28
CA TYR A 36 -3.86 5.21 -6.58
C TYR A 36 -2.92 4.77 -7.72
N ASP A 37 -1.70 5.24 -7.71
CA ASP A 37 -0.74 4.97 -8.79
C ASP A 37 -0.35 3.50 -8.84
N PHE A 38 -0.11 2.86 -7.70
CA PHE A 38 0.23 1.44 -7.64
C PHE A 38 -0.92 0.52 -8.00
N LEU A 39 -2.11 0.78 -7.47
CA LEU A 39 -3.29 -0.02 -7.78
C LEU A 39 -3.73 0.16 -9.24
N LEU A 40 -3.63 1.36 -9.77
CA LEU A 40 -3.88 1.63 -11.18
C LEU A 40 -2.96 0.82 -12.08
N TYR A 41 -1.68 0.76 -11.76
CA TYR A 41 -0.72 -0.06 -12.50
C TYR A 41 -1.11 -1.54 -12.47
N GLY A 42 -1.49 -2.07 -11.31
CA GLY A 42 -1.95 -3.45 -11.17
C GLY A 42 -3.19 -3.76 -12.01
N ILE A 43 -4.18 -2.88 -12.00
CA ILE A 43 -5.39 -3.01 -12.82
C ILE A 43 -5.05 -2.98 -14.31
N THR A 44 -4.22 -2.06 -14.73
CA THR A 44 -3.82 -1.89 -16.12
C THR A 44 -2.94 -3.05 -16.61
N ALA A 45 -2.04 -3.55 -15.76
CA ALA A 45 -1.26 -4.76 -16.05
C ALA A 45 -2.17 -5.97 -16.26
N ALA A 46 -3.23 -6.09 -15.45
CA ALA A 46 -4.19 -7.18 -15.56
C ALA A 46 -5.04 -7.13 -16.85
N LEU A 47 -5.32 -5.94 -17.38
CA LEU A 47 -6.27 -5.74 -18.47
C LEU A 47 -5.63 -5.37 -19.83
N VAL A 48 -4.52 -4.63 -19.83
CA VAL A 48 -4.05 -3.90 -21.02
C VAL A 48 -2.61 -4.22 -21.39
N PHE A 49 -1.68 -4.30 -20.46
CA PHE A 49 -0.24 -4.27 -20.76
C PHE A 49 0.25 -5.50 -21.51
N ASN A 50 -0.38 -6.64 -21.38
CA ASN A 50 -0.06 -7.83 -22.17
C ASN A 50 -0.24 -7.57 -23.68
N ARG A 51 -1.24 -6.81 -24.07
CA ARG A 51 -1.54 -6.47 -25.47
C ARG A 51 -0.71 -5.29 -25.97
N GLU A 52 -0.61 -4.21 -25.19
CA GLU A 52 -0.02 -2.95 -25.64
C GLU A 52 1.52 -2.94 -25.58
N PHE A 53 2.10 -3.68 -24.63
CA PHE A 53 3.56 -3.68 -24.42
C PHE A 53 4.23 -5.02 -24.72
N PHE A 54 3.49 -6.12 -24.75
CA PHE A 54 4.01 -7.47 -25.00
C PHE A 54 3.22 -8.23 -26.07
N PRO A 55 2.96 -7.64 -27.26
CA PRO A 55 2.14 -8.30 -28.29
C PRO A 55 2.89 -9.44 -29.02
N GLN A 56 4.22 -9.53 -28.87
CA GLN A 56 5.07 -10.49 -29.58
C GLN A 56 5.08 -11.90 -28.94
N VAL A 57 4.49 -12.05 -27.77
CA VAL A 57 4.45 -13.32 -27.03
C VAL A 57 2.99 -13.83 -26.92
N SER A 58 2.82 -15.10 -26.52
CA SER A 58 1.49 -15.66 -26.31
C SER A 58 0.73 -14.89 -25.23
N PRO A 59 -0.63 -14.87 -25.22
CA PRO A 59 -1.40 -14.16 -24.19
C PRO A 59 -1.02 -14.56 -22.76
N ALA A 60 -0.75 -15.83 -22.49
CA ALA A 60 -0.31 -16.29 -21.17
C ALA A 60 1.05 -15.71 -20.78
N MET A 61 2.02 -15.71 -21.70
CA MET A 61 3.34 -15.15 -21.47
C MET A 61 3.28 -13.61 -21.38
N GLY A 62 2.40 -12.97 -22.13
CA GLY A 62 2.14 -11.53 -22.02
C GLY A 62 1.59 -11.13 -20.65
N THR A 63 0.68 -11.91 -20.09
CA THR A 63 0.16 -11.73 -18.74
C THR A 63 1.27 -11.88 -17.68
N LEU A 64 2.11 -12.90 -17.80
CA LEU A 64 3.26 -13.09 -16.91
C LEU A 64 4.23 -11.93 -17.00
N ALA A 65 4.54 -11.44 -18.20
CA ALA A 65 5.41 -10.29 -18.41
C ALA A 65 4.83 -9.02 -17.80
N ALA A 66 3.54 -8.75 -17.99
CA ALA A 66 2.86 -7.60 -17.39
C ALA A 66 2.91 -7.63 -15.86
N PHE A 67 2.64 -8.78 -15.25
CA PHE A 67 2.75 -8.93 -13.80
C PHE A 67 4.21 -8.92 -13.30
N ALA A 68 5.17 -9.36 -14.11
CA ALA A 68 6.59 -9.20 -13.80
C ALA A 68 6.99 -7.71 -13.73
N THR A 69 6.51 -6.87 -14.64
CA THR A 69 6.75 -5.42 -14.58
C THR A 69 6.10 -4.80 -13.35
N PHE A 70 4.92 -5.27 -12.94
CA PHE A 70 4.29 -4.89 -11.68
C PHE A 70 5.21 -5.20 -10.50
N GLY A 71 5.77 -6.41 -10.44
CA GLY A 71 6.71 -6.83 -9.40
C GLY A 71 8.02 -6.05 -9.37
N VAL A 72 8.54 -5.64 -10.52
CA VAL A 72 9.78 -4.83 -10.62
C VAL A 72 9.66 -3.53 -9.83
N GLY A 73 8.49 -2.90 -9.81
CA GLY A 73 8.26 -1.69 -9.02
C GLY A 73 8.48 -1.90 -7.52
N PHE A 74 8.37 -3.12 -7.04
CA PHE A 74 8.66 -3.45 -5.64
C PHE A 74 10.15 -3.64 -5.34
N LEU A 75 10.95 -4.02 -6.35
CA LEU A 75 12.39 -4.25 -6.15
C LEU A 75 13.14 -2.96 -5.80
N SER A 76 12.71 -1.81 -6.28
CA SER A 76 13.31 -0.51 -5.98
C SER A 76 12.82 0.11 -4.66
N ARG A 77 11.76 -0.42 -4.06
CA ARG A 77 11.20 0.10 -2.80
C ARG A 77 12.18 0.06 -1.62
N PRO A 78 12.92 -1.04 -1.34
CA PRO A 78 13.91 -1.05 -0.27
C PRO A 78 14.97 0.02 -0.44
N LEU A 79 15.45 0.24 -1.66
CA LEU A 79 16.43 1.30 -1.95
C LEU A 79 15.83 2.68 -1.65
N GLY A 80 14.60 2.94 -2.05
CA GLY A 80 13.87 4.16 -1.70
C GLY A 80 13.72 4.31 -0.18
N GLY A 81 13.38 3.22 0.51
CA GLY A 81 13.28 3.19 1.96
C GLY A 81 14.61 3.54 2.65
N VAL A 82 15.74 3.03 2.17
CA VAL A 82 17.07 3.36 2.67
C VAL A 82 17.40 4.82 2.47
N ILE A 83 17.25 5.33 1.25
CA ILE A 83 17.67 6.69 0.89
C ILE A 83 16.74 7.73 1.55
N PHE A 84 15.43 7.59 1.39
CA PHE A 84 14.49 8.53 2.01
C PHE A 84 14.45 8.39 3.53
N GLY A 85 14.63 7.20 4.06
CA GLY A 85 14.75 6.97 5.50
C GLY A 85 15.97 7.67 6.10
N HIS A 86 17.12 7.56 5.46
CA HIS A 86 18.35 8.23 5.88
C HIS A 86 18.17 9.75 5.94
N PHE A 87 17.69 10.34 4.86
CA PHE A 87 17.46 11.79 4.80
C PHE A 87 16.28 12.23 5.66
N GLY A 88 15.23 11.41 5.79
CA GLY A 88 14.09 11.68 6.66
C GLY A 88 14.44 11.69 8.14
N ASP A 89 15.37 10.83 8.57
CA ASP A 89 15.88 10.81 9.94
C ASP A 89 16.85 11.97 10.23
N ARG A 90 17.43 12.58 9.21
CA ARG A 90 18.38 13.72 9.33
C ARG A 90 17.78 15.07 8.99
N LEU A 91 17.03 15.18 7.90
CA LEU A 91 16.51 16.43 7.35
C LEU A 91 15.04 16.69 7.66
N GLY A 92 14.32 15.69 8.14
CA GLY A 92 12.91 15.77 8.48
C GLY A 92 12.00 14.94 7.59
N ARG A 93 10.89 14.47 8.17
CA ARG A 93 9.92 13.60 7.51
C ARG A 93 9.14 14.36 6.43
N LYS A 94 8.75 15.60 6.71
CA LYS A 94 7.91 16.42 5.82
C LYS A 94 8.55 16.64 4.45
N ARG A 95 9.84 17.02 4.41
CA ARG A 95 10.55 17.29 3.14
C ARG A 95 10.59 16.04 2.25
N MET A 96 10.89 14.90 2.85
CA MET A 96 10.96 13.63 2.12
C MET A 96 9.60 13.21 1.61
N LEU A 97 8.55 13.38 2.41
CA LEU A 97 7.18 13.08 2.00
C LEU A 97 6.71 13.96 0.82
N MET A 98 7.11 15.23 0.78
CA MET A 98 6.78 16.09 -0.35
C MET A 98 7.51 15.67 -1.64
N LEU A 99 8.79 15.31 -1.53
CA LEU A 99 9.59 14.86 -2.67
C LEU A 99 9.07 13.54 -3.25
N THR A 100 8.68 12.58 -2.41
CA THR A 100 8.14 11.29 -2.86
C THR A 100 6.84 11.46 -3.65
N VAL A 101 5.96 12.35 -3.23
CA VAL A 101 4.71 12.64 -3.96
C VAL A 101 4.99 13.22 -5.34
N TRP A 102 5.92 14.15 -5.46
CA TRP A 102 6.33 14.70 -6.75
C TRP A 102 6.87 13.64 -7.69
N MET A 103 7.82 12.83 -7.22
CA MET A 103 8.42 11.76 -8.03
C MET A 103 7.40 10.74 -8.50
N MET A 104 6.51 10.32 -7.59
CA MET A 104 5.47 9.34 -7.89
C MET A 104 4.52 9.84 -8.96
N GLY A 105 4.00 11.05 -8.80
CA GLY A 105 3.05 11.62 -9.73
C GLY A 105 3.63 11.88 -11.12
N ILE A 106 4.87 12.36 -11.21
CA ILE A 106 5.54 12.57 -12.49
C ILE A 106 5.76 11.23 -13.20
N ALA A 107 6.24 10.21 -12.51
CA ALA A 107 6.45 8.88 -13.10
C ALA A 107 5.14 8.27 -13.62
N THR A 108 4.06 8.38 -12.87
CA THR A 108 2.75 7.88 -13.27
C THR A 108 2.20 8.62 -14.49
N ALA A 109 2.31 9.94 -14.53
CA ALA A 109 1.89 10.73 -15.69
C ALA A 109 2.67 10.34 -16.95
N LEU A 110 3.98 10.11 -16.82
CA LEU A 110 4.83 9.67 -17.94
C LEU A 110 4.42 8.29 -18.46
N ILE A 111 4.00 7.37 -17.61
CA ILE A 111 3.43 6.08 -18.05
C ILE A 111 2.18 6.32 -18.90
N GLY A 112 1.35 7.27 -18.53
CA GLY A 112 0.13 7.60 -19.28
C GLY A 112 0.36 8.13 -20.69
N ILE A 113 1.53 8.71 -20.98
CA ILE A 113 1.90 9.21 -22.31
C ILE A 113 2.88 8.28 -23.05
N LEU A 114 3.27 7.16 -22.45
CA LEU A 114 4.24 6.24 -23.01
C LEU A 114 3.71 5.58 -24.30
N PRO A 115 4.41 5.66 -25.44
CA PRO A 115 4.00 4.98 -26.65
C PRO A 115 4.00 3.46 -26.49
N SER A 116 3.10 2.78 -27.21
CA SER A 116 2.98 1.33 -27.17
C SER A 116 4.07 0.63 -27.99
N PHE A 117 4.17 -0.69 -27.89
CA PHE A 117 5.12 -1.50 -28.66
C PHE A 117 4.98 -1.29 -30.17
N SER A 118 3.76 -1.12 -30.68
CA SER A 118 3.50 -0.89 -32.11
C SER A 118 4.14 0.40 -32.66
N THR A 119 4.41 1.38 -31.79
CA THR A 119 4.98 2.68 -32.15
C THR A 119 6.49 2.73 -32.00
N ILE A 120 7.05 2.26 -30.89
CA ILE A 120 8.48 2.39 -30.55
C ILE A 120 9.19 1.04 -30.30
N GLY A 121 8.50 -0.07 -30.54
CA GLY A 121 9.07 -1.41 -30.39
C GLY A 121 9.48 -1.71 -28.94
N TRP A 122 10.65 -2.34 -28.77
CA TRP A 122 11.15 -2.76 -27.45
C TRP A 122 11.48 -1.61 -26.49
N TRP A 123 11.59 -0.38 -26.98
CA TRP A 123 11.72 0.79 -26.10
C TRP A 123 10.50 0.98 -25.19
N ALA A 124 9.31 0.57 -25.63
CA ALA A 124 8.10 0.68 -24.83
C ALA A 124 8.19 -0.14 -23.52
N PRO A 125 8.46 -1.46 -23.53
CA PRO A 125 8.68 -2.22 -22.31
C PRO A 125 9.84 -1.71 -21.45
N ILE A 126 10.95 -1.29 -22.06
CA ILE A 126 12.13 -0.79 -21.34
C ILE A 126 11.78 0.48 -20.56
N LEU A 127 11.10 1.44 -21.21
CA LEU A 127 10.68 2.67 -20.56
C LEU A 127 9.61 2.42 -19.49
N LEU A 128 8.69 1.49 -19.74
CA LEU A 128 7.69 1.09 -18.76
C LEU A 128 8.33 0.54 -17.48
N VAL A 129 9.29 -0.35 -17.59
CA VAL A 129 10.05 -0.92 -16.47
C VAL A 129 10.82 0.17 -15.71
N THR A 130 11.46 1.08 -16.46
CA THR A 130 12.21 2.20 -15.86
C THR A 130 11.30 3.11 -15.04
N LEU A 131 10.16 3.51 -15.60
CA LEU A 131 9.19 4.35 -14.91
C LEU A 131 8.58 3.63 -13.72
N ARG A 132 8.33 2.33 -13.84
CA ARG A 132 7.86 1.50 -12.73
C ARG A 132 8.88 1.42 -11.60
N ALA A 133 10.17 1.30 -11.92
CA ALA A 133 11.24 1.34 -10.92
C ALA A 133 11.30 2.69 -10.20
N ILE A 134 11.11 3.81 -10.90
CA ILE A 134 11.05 5.15 -10.31
C ILE A 134 9.84 5.28 -9.37
N GLN A 135 8.67 4.77 -9.75
CA GLN A 135 7.50 4.71 -8.88
C GLN A 135 7.80 3.95 -7.59
N GLY A 136 8.41 2.77 -7.70
CA GLY A 136 8.78 1.95 -6.55
C GLY A 136 9.77 2.65 -5.63
N PHE A 137 10.77 3.31 -6.18
CA PHE A 137 11.74 4.11 -5.43
C PHE A 137 11.07 5.22 -4.62
N ALA A 138 10.14 5.94 -5.22
CA ALA A 138 9.38 7.00 -4.56
C ALA A 138 8.49 6.45 -3.42
N VAL A 139 7.74 5.39 -3.68
CA VAL A 139 6.86 4.77 -2.69
C VAL A 139 7.66 4.18 -1.52
N GLY A 140 8.86 3.69 -1.78
CA GLY A 140 9.73 3.15 -0.73
C GLY A 140 10.00 4.11 0.41
N GLY A 141 10.05 5.41 0.12
CA GLY A 141 10.23 6.44 1.14
C GLY A 141 8.93 6.92 1.78
N GLU A 142 7.79 6.67 1.14
CA GLU A 142 6.50 7.24 1.57
C GLU A 142 5.96 6.60 2.85
N TRP A 143 5.87 5.27 2.88
CA TRP A 143 5.20 4.60 3.98
C TRP A 143 5.88 4.87 5.34
N GLY A 144 7.20 4.71 5.41
CA GLY A 144 7.94 4.92 6.65
C GLY A 144 7.77 6.34 7.19
N GLY A 145 7.87 7.34 6.32
CA GLY A 145 7.71 8.73 6.71
C GLY A 145 6.28 9.09 7.13
N ALA A 146 5.29 8.65 6.37
CA ALA A 146 3.89 8.90 6.67
C ALA A 146 3.45 8.19 7.96
N ALA A 147 3.82 6.91 8.11
CA ALA A 147 3.54 6.15 9.31
C ALA A 147 4.17 6.79 10.56
N LEU A 148 5.45 7.16 10.45
CA LEU A 148 6.20 7.73 11.55
C LEU A 148 5.63 9.09 11.99
N LEU A 149 5.34 9.97 11.03
CA LEU A 149 4.76 11.28 11.33
C LEU A 149 3.41 11.13 12.03
N SER A 150 2.56 10.22 11.56
CA SER A 150 1.24 9.96 12.15
C SER A 150 1.33 9.36 13.54
N VAL A 151 2.22 8.37 13.75
CA VAL A 151 2.37 7.68 15.05
C VAL A 151 3.03 8.59 16.07
N GLU A 152 4.09 9.31 15.72
CA GLU A 152 4.81 10.22 16.61
C GLU A 152 3.96 11.44 17.02
N SER A 153 3.02 11.85 16.19
CA SER A 153 2.13 12.99 16.45
C SER A 153 0.84 12.60 17.16
N ALA A 154 0.51 11.30 17.25
CA ALA A 154 -0.73 10.81 17.81
C ALA A 154 -0.71 10.76 19.35
N PRO A 155 -1.88 10.91 20.04
CA PRO A 155 -2.03 10.60 21.45
C PRO A 155 -1.67 9.14 21.74
N LYS A 156 -1.07 8.87 22.92
CA LYS A 156 -0.58 7.52 23.28
C LYS A 156 -1.64 6.41 23.21
N ASN A 157 -2.88 6.70 23.57
CA ASN A 157 -3.99 5.75 23.59
C ASN A 157 -4.74 5.62 22.25
N LYS A 158 -4.37 6.40 21.23
CA LYS A 158 -5.07 6.48 19.95
C LYS A 158 -4.12 6.39 18.75
N LYS A 159 -2.97 5.74 18.93
CA LYS A 159 -1.96 5.65 17.85
C LYS A 159 -2.46 4.92 16.62
N ALA A 160 -3.19 3.81 16.77
CA ALA A 160 -3.74 3.08 15.63
C ALA A 160 -4.79 3.92 14.90
N PHE A 161 -5.69 4.59 15.62
CA PHE A 161 -6.74 5.41 15.02
C PHE A 161 -6.16 6.59 14.19
N TYR A 162 -5.25 7.38 14.77
CA TYR A 162 -4.67 8.53 14.06
C TYR A 162 -3.72 8.12 12.93
N SER A 163 -2.99 7.02 13.06
CA SER A 163 -2.13 6.49 12.01
C SER A 163 -2.90 5.75 10.90
N SER A 164 -4.16 5.40 11.13
CA SER A 164 -5.00 4.73 10.14
C SER A 164 -5.24 5.56 8.87
N GLY A 165 -5.00 6.88 8.91
CA GLY A 165 -5.08 7.75 7.74
C GLY A 165 -4.22 7.30 6.57
N VAL A 166 -3.03 6.76 6.83
CA VAL A 166 -2.15 6.18 5.80
C VAL A 166 -2.83 4.98 5.12
N GLN A 167 -3.49 4.14 5.89
CA GLN A 167 -4.16 2.94 5.37
C GLN A 167 -5.53 3.25 4.74
N VAL A 168 -6.23 4.28 5.22
CA VAL A 168 -7.45 4.78 4.55
C VAL A 168 -7.12 5.31 3.16
N GLY A 169 -5.91 5.84 2.96
CA GLY A 169 -5.40 6.21 1.64
C GLY A 169 -5.44 5.04 0.63
N TYR A 170 -5.21 3.81 1.08
CA TYR A 170 -5.42 2.62 0.27
C TYR A 170 -6.86 2.49 -0.23
N GLY A 171 -7.83 2.62 0.65
CA GLY A 171 -9.25 2.51 0.29
C GLY A 171 -9.67 3.58 -0.71
N VAL A 172 -9.29 4.82 -0.50
CA VAL A 172 -9.57 5.94 -1.42
C VAL A 172 -8.81 5.76 -2.73
N GLY A 173 -7.55 5.36 -2.69
CA GLY A 173 -6.75 5.08 -3.88
C GLY A 173 -7.35 3.97 -4.74
N LEU A 174 -7.79 2.88 -4.13
CA LEU A 174 -8.47 1.79 -4.83
C LEU A 174 -9.80 2.25 -5.42
N LEU A 175 -10.60 3.02 -4.67
CA LEU A 175 -11.87 3.55 -5.14
C LEU A 175 -11.68 4.48 -6.35
N LEU A 176 -10.73 5.40 -6.28
CA LEU A 176 -10.44 6.33 -7.37
C LEU A 176 -9.84 5.63 -8.60
N SER A 177 -8.88 4.74 -8.43
CA SER A 177 -8.23 4.04 -9.55
C SER A 177 -9.22 3.12 -10.25
N THR A 178 -9.93 2.29 -9.50
CA THR A 178 -10.92 1.37 -10.05
C THR A 178 -12.12 2.14 -10.62
N GLY A 179 -12.58 3.19 -9.94
CA GLY A 179 -13.70 4.00 -10.37
C GLY A 179 -13.42 4.73 -11.68
N LEU A 180 -12.23 5.28 -11.82
CA LEU A 180 -11.85 6.01 -13.03
C LEU A 180 -11.64 5.04 -14.21
N VAL A 181 -11.01 3.90 -13.99
CA VAL A 181 -10.89 2.84 -15.00
C VAL A 181 -12.27 2.35 -15.43
N SER A 182 -13.15 2.09 -14.49
CA SER A 182 -14.52 1.67 -14.76
C SER A 182 -15.31 2.72 -15.57
N LEU A 183 -15.21 3.99 -15.17
CA LEU A 183 -15.88 5.09 -15.87
C LEU A 183 -15.41 5.21 -17.31
N ILE A 184 -14.11 5.21 -17.54
CA ILE A 184 -13.53 5.28 -18.89
C ILE A 184 -13.91 4.02 -19.70
N SER A 185 -13.90 2.85 -19.09
CA SER A 185 -14.33 1.60 -19.73
C SER A 185 -15.80 1.66 -20.18
N MET A 186 -16.67 2.30 -19.41
CA MET A 186 -18.10 2.49 -19.78
C MET A 186 -18.30 3.53 -20.88
N MET A 187 -17.45 4.55 -20.95
CA MET A 187 -17.55 5.65 -21.92
C MET A 187 -16.88 5.35 -23.26
N THR A 188 -16.11 4.30 -23.34
CA THR A 188 -15.34 3.90 -24.53
C THR A 188 -15.73 2.49 -24.97
N THR A 189 -15.49 2.17 -26.25
CA THR A 189 -15.56 0.78 -26.72
C THR A 189 -14.36 -0.01 -26.16
N ASP A 190 -14.44 -1.34 -26.19
CA ASP A 190 -13.33 -2.18 -25.72
C ASP A 190 -12.03 -1.90 -26.48
N GLU A 191 -12.12 -1.68 -27.78
CA GLU A 191 -10.95 -1.33 -28.58
C GLU A 191 -10.39 0.05 -28.24
N GLN A 192 -11.25 1.05 -28.04
CA GLN A 192 -10.84 2.39 -27.63
C GLN A 192 -10.18 2.36 -26.24
N PHE A 193 -10.75 1.63 -25.29
CA PHE A 193 -10.18 1.48 -23.95
C PHE A 193 -8.80 0.83 -24.01
N LEU A 194 -8.64 -0.25 -24.74
CA LEU A 194 -7.37 -0.98 -24.85
C LEU A 194 -6.31 -0.21 -25.62
N SER A 195 -6.70 0.63 -26.58
CA SER A 195 -5.74 1.40 -27.39
C SER A 195 -5.30 2.72 -26.74
N TRP A 196 -6.23 3.48 -26.13
CA TRP A 196 -5.90 4.81 -25.57
C TRP A 196 -6.64 5.14 -24.27
N GLY A 197 -7.81 4.56 -24.02
CA GLY A 197 -8.64 4.92 -22.86
C GLY A 197 -7.94 4.67 -21.52
N TRP A 198 -7.12 3.65 -21.43
CA TRP A 198 -6.36 3.31 -20.22
C TRP A 198 -5.34 4.38 -19.80
N ARG A 199 -4.98 5.30 -20.72
CA ARG A 199 -4.00 6.39 -20.46
C ARG A 199 -4.60 7.49 -19.60
N ILE A 200 -5.89 7.73 -19.68
CA ILE A 200 -6.57 8.83 -18.99
C ILE A 200 -6.43 8.71 -17.47
N PRO A 201 -6.64 7.55 -16.82
CA PRO A 201 -6.42 7.42 -15.39
C PRO A 201 -4.99 7.73 -14.94
N PHE A 202 -3.98 7.38 -15.74
CA PHE A 202 -2.58 7.71 -15.43
C PHE A 202 -2.33 9.23 -15.48
N LEU A 203 -2.88 9.91 -16.45
CA LEU A 203 -2.75 11.37 -16.57
C LEU A 203 -3.50 12.11 -15.45
N PHE A 204 -4.60 11.55 -14.94
CA PHE A 204 -5.33 12.10 -13.81
C PHE A 204 -4.52 12.16 -12.52
N SER A 205 -3.46 11.36 -12.41
CA SER A 205 -2.53 11.39 -11.27
C SER A 205 -1.97 12.79 -10.99
N ILE A 206 -1.80 13.63 -12.02
CA ILE A 206 -1.34 15.01 -11.87
C ILE A 206 -2.27 15.81 -10.94
N VAL A 207 -3.58 15.66 -11.08
CA VAL A 207 -4.58 16.34 -10.25
C VAL A 207 -4.44 15.89 -8.79
N LEU A 208 -4.28 14.60 -8.56
CA LEU A 208 -4.11 14.03 -7.22
C LEU A 208 -2.82 14.53 -6.56
N VAL A 209 -1.73 14.62 -7.30
CA VAL A 209 -0.45 15.12 -6.81
C VAL A 209 -0.56 16.57 -6.36
N LEU A 210 -1.19 17.43 -7.16
CA LEU A 210 -1.38 18.85 -6.81
C LEU A 210 -2.23 18.98 -5.55
N GLY A 211 -3.30 18.19 -5.41
CA GLY A 211 -4.13 18.18 -4.20
C GLY A 211 -3.37 17.70 -2.97
N ALA A 212 -2.58 16.63 -3.10
CA ALA A 212 -1.77 16.10 -2.00
C ALA A 212 -0.69 17.09 -1.53
N LEU A 213 -0.02 17.76 -2.46
CA LEU A 213 0.98 18.76 -2.13
C LEU A 213 0.36 19.97 -1.40
N TRP A 214 -0.83 20.39 -1.82
CA TRP A 214 -1.56 21.47 -1.14
C TRP A 214 -1.89 21.09 0.32
N VAL A 215 -2.37 19.88 0.56
CA VAL A 215 -2.69 19.38 1.92
C VAL A 215 -1.41 19.25 2.75
N ARG A 216 -0.35 18.64 2.20
CA ARG A 216 0.93 18.41 2.90
C ARG A 216 1.69 19.69 3.21
N ASN A 217 1.50 20.73 2.45
CA ASN A 217 2.14 22.02 2.74
C ASN A 217 1.73 22.61 4.10
N GLY A 218 0.54 22.24 4.60
CA GLY A 218 0.06 22.62 5.92
C GLY A 218 0.55 21.75 7.09
N MET A 219 1.29 20.65 6.82
CA MET A 219 1.82 19.77 7.87
C MET A 219 2.98 20.41 8.64
N GLU A 220 3.09 20.07 9.91
CA GLU A 220 4.24 20.36 10.76
C GLU A 220 5.11 19.11 10.94
N GLU A 221 6.42 19.32 11.18
CA GLU A 221 7.35 18.26 11.50
C GLU A 221 6.99 17.58 12.83
N SER A 222 7.38 16.30 13.03
CA SER A 222 7.06 15.59 14.25
C SER A 222 7.81 16.19 15.47
N ALA A 223 7.11 16.24 16.60
CA ALA A 223 7.69 16.72 17.86
C ALA A 223 8.84 15.86 18.36
N GLU A 224 8.74 14.53 18.20
CA GLU A 224 9.81 13.59 18.58
C GLU A 224 11.07 13.82 17.74
N PHE A 225 10.94 14.14 16.47
CA PHE A 225 12.07 14.46 15.60
C PHE A 225 12.74 15.78 16.02
N GLU A 226 11.95 16.82 16.30
CA GLU A 226 12.48 18.11 16.77
C GLU A 226 13.27 17.96 18.09
N GLN A 227 12.76 17.18 19.04
CA GLN A 227 13.46 16.89 20.29
C GLN A 227 14.77 16.16 20.07
N GLN A 228 14.81 15.20 19.16
CA GLN A 228 16.03 14.47 18.83
C GLN A 228 17.11 15.36 18.22
N GLN A 229 16.75 16.31 17.36
CA GLN A 229 17.70 17.26 16.79
C GLN A 229 18.38 18.11 17.88
N HIS A 230 17.62 18.51 18.90
CA HIS A 230 18.16 19.26 20.04
C HIS A 230 19.11 18.41 20.88
N ASN A 231 18.86 17.11 21.04
CA ASN A 231 19.62 16.22 21.91
C ASN A 231 20.87 15.60 21.25
N GLN A 232 20.97 15.64 19.92
CA GLN A 232 21.97 14.87 19.17
C GLN A 232 23.04 15.71 18.45
N ALA A 233 23.18 16.98 18.75
CA ALA A 233 24.15 17.87 18.09
C ALA A 233 25.63 17.45 18.26
N ALA A 234 25.95 16.41 19.02
CA ALA A 234 27.32 16.03 19.39
C ALA A 234 27.75 14.58 19.08
N ALA A 235 26.89 13.69 18.54
CA ALA A 235 27.23 12.28 18.31
C ALA A 235 27.49 11.97 16.83
N LYS A 236 28.66 11.37 16.52
CA LYS A 236 28.91 10.72 15.22
C LYS A 236 27.93 9.56 15.05
N LYS A 237 27.03 9.66 14.04
CA LYS A 237 25.96 8.71 13.84
C LYS A 237 26.31 7.68 12.76
N ARG A 238 25.97 6.43 13.03
CA ARG A 238 25.86 5.38 12.02
C ARG A 238 24.72 5.71 11.06
N ILE A 239 24.75 5.12 9.86
CA ILE A 239 23.62 5.17 8.93
C ILE A 239 22.39 4.58 9.65
N PRO A 240 21.23 5.26 9.66
CA PRO A 240 20.06 4.81 10.44
C PRO A 240 19.59 3.38 10.16
N VAL A 241 19.63 2.94 8.90
CA VAL A 241 19.26 1.57 8.54
C VAL A 241 20.21 0.53 9.14
N ILE A 242 21.50 0.82 9.20
CA ILE A 242 22.50 -0.08 9.81
C ILE A 242 22.26 -0.18 11.31
N GLU A 243 21.99 0.93 11.98
CA GLU A 243 21.63 0.95 13.39
C GLU A 243 20.41 0.07 13.68
N ALA A 244 19.35 0.20 12.88
CA ALA A 244 18.15 -0.61 12.99
C ALA A 244 18.44 -2.11 12.81
N LEU A 245 19.24 -2.48 11.80
CA LEU A 245 19.64 -3.87 11.54
C LEU A 245 20.47 -4.46 12.68
N LEU A 246 21.41 -3.71 13.23
CA LEU A 246 22.29 -4.20 14.31
C LEU A 246 21.54 -4.36 15.63
N ARG A 247 20.62 -3.46 15.95
CA ARG A 247 19.86 -3.49 17.20
C ARG A 247 18.62 -4.38 17.17
N HIS A 248 17.96 -4.47 16.02
CA HIS A 248 16.69 -5.18 15.88
C HIS A 248 16.64 -6.09 14.63
N PRO A 249 17.55 -7.08 14.49
CA PRO A 249 17.57 -7.94 13.31
C PRO A 249 16.30 -8.79 13.17
N GLY A 250 15.73 -9.23 14.31
CA GLY A 250 14.52 -10.02 14.33
C GLY A 250 13.25 -9.25 13.92
N ALA A 251 13.26 -7.92 14.04
CA ALA A 251 12.12 -7.08 13.64
C ALA A 251 11.86 -7.15 12.15
N PHE A 252 12.88 -7.19 11.30
CA PHE A 252 12.75 -7.30 9.85
C PHE A 252 12.06 -8.62 9.45
N LEU A 253 12.46 -9.74 10.05
CA LEU A 253 11.84 -11.05 9.80
C LEU A 253 10.38 -11.08 10.26
N LYS A 254 10.08 -10.50 11.42
CA LYS A 254 8.70 -10.39 11.91
C LYS A 254 7.82 -9.56 10.97
N ILE A 255 8.31 -8.44 10.48
CA ILE A 255 7.57 -7.58 9.54
C ILE A 255 7.30 -8.33 8.23
N ILE A 256 8.27 -9.06 7.69
CA ILE A 256 8.08 -9.90 6.49
C ILE A 256 6.94 -10.90 6.71
N ALA A 257 6.99 -11.66 7.81
CA ALA A 257 5.97 -12.66 8.12
C ALA A 257 4.59 -12.04 8.36
N LEU A 258 4.52 -10.91 9.07
CA LEU A 258 3.27 -10.22 9.38
C LEU A 258 2.62 -9.59 8.15
N ARG A 259 3.38 -9.24 7.13
CA ARG A 259 2.83 -8.62 5.93
C ARG A 259 2.29 -9.61 4.89
N LEU A 260 2.56 -10.89 5.02
CA LEU A 260 2.09 -11.89 4.05
C LEU A 260 0.56 -11.90 3.91
N CYS A 261 -0.17 -11.82 5.01
CA CYS A 261 -1.64 -11.83 4.99
C CYS A 261 -2.21 -10.68 4.15
N GLU A 262 -1.79 -9.45 4.42
CA GLU A 262 -2.33 -8.28 3.71
C GLU A 262 -1.95 -8.28 2.23
N LEU A 263 -0.70 -8.59 1.92
CA LEU A 263 -0.21 -8.55 0.54
C LEU A 263 -0.91 -9.58 -0.33
N LEU A 264 -1.06 -10.80 0.19
CA LEU A 264 -1.72 -11.88 -0.54
C LEU A 264 -3.23 -11.62 -0.69
N THR A 265 -3.93 -11.25 0.38
CA THR A 265 -5.38 -10.99 0.31
C THR A 265 -5.72 -9.85 -0.64
N MET A 266 -4.97 -8.77 -0.60
CA MET A 266 -5.20 -7.61 -1.44
C MET A 266 -4.91 -7.88 -2.91
N TYR A 267 -3.70 -8.35 -3.24
CA TYR A 267 -3.29 -8.49 -4.64
C TYR A 267 -3.95 -9.67 -5.34
N ILE A 268 -4.31 -10.72 -4.62
CA ILE A 268 -5.08 -11.82 -5.22
C ILE A 268 -6.49 -11.35 -5.60
N VAL A 269 -7.16 -10.60 -4.74
CA VAL A 269 -8.51 -10.09 -5.06
C VAL A 269 -8.49 -8.96 -6.08
N THR A 270 -7.57 -8.01 -5.96
CA THR A 270 -7.60 -6.79 -6.79
C THR A 270 -6.90 -6.95 -8.14
N ALA A 271 -5.85 -7.75 -8.24
CA ALA A 271 -5.09 -7.89 -9.47
C ALA A 271 -5.21 -9.30 -10.09
N PHE A 272 -4.87 -10.33 -9.35
CA PHE A 272 -4.90 -11.70 -9.88
C PHE A 272 -6.29 -12.14 -10.27
N ALA A 273 -7.30 -11.98 -9.41
CA ALA A 273 -8.66 -12.41 -9.69
C ALA A 273 -9.30 -11.63 -10.85
N LEU A 274 -8.95 -10.35 -11.02
CA LEU A 274 -9.37 -9.55 -12.17
C LEU A 274 -8.86 -10.16 -13.48
N ASN A 275 -7.59 -10.53 -13.54
CA ASN A 275 -7.00 -11.19 -14.71
C ASN A 275 -7.56 -12.61 -14.89
N TYR A 276 -7.58 -13.42 -13.82
CA TYR A 276 -8.03 -14.81 -13.88
C TYR A 276 -9.49 -14.94 -14.33
N SER A 277 -10.38 -14.09 -13.79
CA SER A 277 -11.79 -14.10 -14.17
C SER A 277 -12.02 -13.69 -15.62
N THR A 278 -11.24 -12.73 -16.14
CA THR A 278 -11.39 -12.26 -17.52
C THR A 278 -10.71 -13.17 -18.54
N GLN A 279 -9.48 -13.60 -18.29
CA GLN A 279 -8.68 -14.35 -19.26
C GLN A 279 -8.93 -15.86 -19.21
N ASN A 280 -9.13 -16.43 -18.03
CA ASN A 280 -9.27 -17.89 -17.86
C ASN A 280 -10.73 -18.34 -17.76
N MET A 281 -11.65 -17.49 -17.30
CA MET A 281 -13.04 -17.84 -17.08
C MET A 281 -14.02 -17.17 -18.06
N GLY A 282 -13.55 -16.18 -18.83
CA GLY A 282 -14.40 -15.46 -19.77
C GLY A 282 -15.46 -14.57 -19.12
N LEU A 283 -15.35 -14.26 -17.84
CA LEU A 283 -16.26 -13.34 -17.17
C LEU A 283 -15.97 -11.88 -17.58
N PRO A 284 -16.98 -10.98 -17.54
CA PRO A 284 -16.76 -9.59 -17.88
C PRO A 284 -15.86 -8.92 -16.83
N ARG A 285 -14.99 -8.00 -17.28
CA ARG A 285 -14.09 -7.24 -16.40
C ARG A 285 -14.82 -6.38 -15.38
N GLU A 286 -16.05 -5.98 -15.68
CA GLU A 286 -16.90 -5.17 -14.81
C GLU A 286 -17.15 -5.83 -13.45
N LEU A 287 -17.18 -7.15 -13.38
CA LEU A 287 -17.41 -7.86 -12.13
C LEU A 287 -16.34 -7.50 -11.08
N PHE A 288 -15.06 -7.68 -11.37
CA PHE A 288 -13.98 -7.38 -10.43
C PHE A 288 -13.64 -5.90 -10.35
N LEU A 289 -13.95 -5.10 -11.37
CA LEU A 289 -13.88 -3.64 -11.25
C LEU A 289 -14.94 -3.14 -10.24
N ASN A 290 -16.16 -3.64 -10.29
CA ASN A 290 -17.20 -3.31 -9.32
C ASN A 290 -16.87 -3.82 -7.91
N ILE A 291 -16.27 -5.01 -7.80
CA ILE A 291 -15.76 -5.53 -6.52
C ILE A 291 -14.67 -4.61 -5.97
N GLY A 292 -13.76 -4.13 -6.80
CA GLY A 292 -12.74 -3.15 -6.42
C GLY A 292 -13.33 -1.84 -5.90
N LEU A 293 -14.40 -1.35 -6.52
CA LEU A 293 -15.13 -0.17 -6.05
C LEU A 293 -15.74 -0.42 -4.66
N LEU A 294 -16.39 -1.55 -4.49
CA LEU A 294 -17.01 -1.93 -3.22
C LEU A 294 -15.96 -2.09 -2.11
N VAL A 295 -14.87 -2.79 -2.39
CA VAL A 295 -13.75 -2.98 -1.47
C VAL A 295 -13.14 -1.65 -1.08
N GLY A 296 -12.84 -0.77 -2.04
CA GLY A 296 -12.28 0.54 -1.77
C GLY A 296 -13.18 1.42 -0.93
N GLY A 297 -14.47 1.46 -1.25
CA GLY A 297 -15.47 2.22 -0.49
C GLY A 297 -15.63 1.70 0.93
N LEU A 298 -15.73 0.39 1.12
CA LEU A 298 -15.83 -0.23 2.43
C LEU A 298 -14.57 -0.03 3.27
N SER A 299 -13.38 -0.09 2.67
CA SER A 299 -12.11 0.12 3.39
C SER A 299 -12.00 1.51 4.00
N CYS A 300 -12.59 2.52 3.38
CA CYS A 300 -12.64 3.87 3.95
C CYS A 300 -13.38 3.92 5.30
N LEU A 301 -14.31 3.00 5.53
CA LEU A 301 -15.06 2.86 6.78
C LEU A 301 -14.47 1.81 7.72
N THR A 302 -14.06 0.67 7.18
CA THR A 302 -13.60 -0.48 7.97
C THR A 302 -12.23 -0.23 8.60
N ILE A 303 -11.30 0.41 7.90
CA ILE A 303 -9.95 0.65 8.44
C ILE A 303 -9.99 1.53 9.70
N PRO A 304 -10.62 2.72 9.71
CA PRO A 304 -10.73 3.50 10.94
C PRO A 304 -11.51 2.79 12.05
N CYS A 305 -12.56 2.05 11.69
CA CYS A 305 -13.37 1.30 12.63
C CYS A 305 -12.57 0.19 13.33
N PHE A 306 -11.82 -0.60 12.57
CA PHE A 306 -10.96 -1.65 13.12
C PHE A 306 -9.77 -1.07 13.90
N ALA A 307 -9.22 0.07 13.48
CA ALA A 307 -8.19 0.78 14.22
C ALA A 307 -8.70 1.22 15.60
N TRP A 308 -9.91 1.76 15.67
CA TRP A 308 -10.56 2.12 16.93
C TRP A 308 -10.78 0.89 17.84
N LEU A 309 -11.25 -0.21 17.26
CA LEU A 309 -11.41 -1.48 18.00
C LEU A 309 -10.06 -1.99 18.52
N ALA A 310 -9.00 -1.87 17.72
CA ALA A 310 -7.66 -2.29 18.12
C ALA A 310 -7.11 -1.47 19.27
N ASP A 311 -7.32 -0.15 19.27
CA ASP A 311 -6.89 0.71 20.36
C ASP A 311 -7.66 0.41 21.66
N ARG A 312 -8.91 -0.05 21.56
CA ARG A 312 -9.76 -0.36 22.74
C ARG A 312 -9.57 -1.78 23.25
N PHE A 313 -9.54 -2.78 22.37
CA PHE A 313 -9.56 -4.20 22.74
C PHE A 313 -8.22 -4.91 22.63
N GLY A 314 -7.23 -4.31 21.98
CA GLY A 314 -5.91 -4.86 21.77
C GLY A 314 -5.56 -5.04 20.30
N ARG A 315 -4.41 -4.50 19.88
CA ARG A 315 -3.93 -4.55 18.49
C ARG A 315 -3.66 -5.98 18.04
N ARG A 316 -3.00 -6.76 18.88
CA ARG A 316 -2.67 -8.16 18.58
C ARG A 316 -3.92 -9.01 18.36
N ARG A 317 -4.97 -8.82 19.14
CA ARG A 317 -6.23 -9.57 19.01
C ARG A 317 -6.94 -9.28 17.69
N VAL A 318 -7.02 -8.02 17.31
CA VAL A 318 -7.61 -7.61 16.02
C VAL A 318 -6.81 -8.17 14.85
N TYR A 319 -5.49 -8.07 14.91
CA TYR A 319 -4.61 -8.60 13.88
C TYR A 319 -4.79 -10.11 13.69
N ILE A 320 -4.75 -10.89 14.77
CA ILE A 320 -4.90 -12.35 14.73
C ILE A 320 -6.27 -12.75 14.18
N THR A 321 -7.33 -12.07 14.63
CA THR A 321 -8.69 -12.32 14.12
C THR A 321 -8.77 -12.11 12.60
N GLY A 322 -8.20 -11.02 12.10
CA GLY A 322 -8.15 -10.75 10.66
C GLY A 322 -7.37 -11.82 9.88
N ALA A 323 -6.20 -12.20 10.37
CA ALA A 323 -5.38 -13.23 9.71
C ALA A 323 -6.08 -14.60 9.69
N LEU A 324 -6.78 -14.97 10.74
CA LEU A 324 -7.56 -16.21 10.78
C LEU A 324 -8.75 -16.19 9.82
N ILE A 325 -9.44 -15.06 9.70
CA ILE A 325 -10.51 -14.88 8.72
C ILE A 325 -9.98 -15.04 7.30
N GLY A 326 -8.81 -14.48 7.01
CA GLY A 326 -8.14 -14.67 5.71
C GLY A 326 -7.80 -16.12 5.43
N THR A 327 -7.29 -16.84 6.41
CA THR A 327 -7.00 -18.27 6.32
C THR A 327 -8.24 -19.08 5.99
N LEU A 328 -9.35 -18.83 6.69
CA LEU A 328 -10.60 -19.56 6.50
C LEU A 328 -11.31 -19.20 5.18
N SER A 329 -11.08 -18.01 4.64
CA SER A 329 -11.76 -17.53 3.42
C SER A 329 -11.02 -17.86 2.13
N ALA A 330 -9.79 -18.38 2.19
CA ALA A 330 -8.96 -18.63 1.01
C ALA A 330 -9.59 -19.63 0.03
N PHE A 331 -9.92 -20.82 0.47
CA PHE A 331 -10.56 -21.83 -0.36
C PHE A 331 -11.99 -21.47 -0.77
N PRO A 332 -12.86 -21.00 0.13
CA PRO A 332 -14.22 -20.59 -0.25
C PRO A 332 -14.27 -19.54 -1.34
N PHE A 333 -13.34 -18.59 -1.38
CA PHE A 333 -13.24 -17.59 -2.43
C PHE A 333 -13.08 -18.21 -3.82
N PHE A 334 -12.14 -19.13 -3.97
CA PHE A 334 -11.90 -19.83 -5.23
C PHE A 334 -13.01 -20.82 -5.60
N MET A 335 -13.62 -21.44 -4.60
CA MET A 335 -14.80 -22.29 -4.82
C MET A 335 -15.98 -21.45 -5.37
N ALA A 336 -16.17 -20.25 -4.86
CA ALA A 336 -17.19 -19.31 -5.38
C ALA A 336 -16.88 -18.87 -6.81
N LEU A 337 -15.61 -18.63 -7.14
CA LEU A 337 -15.19 -18.31 -8.52
C LEU A 337 -15.50 -19.48 -9.47
N GLU A 338 -15.14 -20.70 -9.10
CA GLU A 338 -15.39 -21.88 -9.91
C GLU A 338 -16.90 -22.11 -10.14
N ALA A 339 -17.71 -21.92 -9.10
CA ALA A 339 -19.16 -22.02 -9.18
C ALA A 339 -19.81 -20.85 -9.94
N GLN A 340 -19.05 -19.78 -10.24
CA GLN A 340 -19.54 -18.55 -10.88
C GLN A 340 -20.73 -17.93 -10.15
N SER A 341 -20.81 -18.09 -8.83
CA SER A 341 -21.84 -17.48 -8.00
C SER A 341 -21.45 -16.05 -7.61
N ILE A 342 -22.09 -15.06 -8.22
CA ILE A 342 -21.78 -13.64 -8.00
C ILE A 342 -21.89 -13.26 -6.53
N PHE A 343 -22.95 -13.70 -5.84
CA PHE A 343 -23.15 -13.40 -4.42
C PHE A 343 -21.96 -13.89 -3.57
N TRP A 344 -21.55 -15.15 -3.74
CA TRP A 344 -20.46 -15.73 -2.96
C TRP A 344 -19.09 -15.18 -3.37
N ILE A 345 -18.89 -14.86 -4.64
CA ILE A 345 -17.68 -14.17 -5.11
C ILE A 345 -17.54 -12.82 -4.39
N VAL A 346 -18.59 -12.01 -4.37
CA VAL A 346 -18.60 -10.71 -3.70
C VAL A 346 -18.41 -10.86 -2.20
N PHE A 347 -19.11 -11.80 -1.58
CA PHE A 347 -19.02 -12.05 -0.13
C PHE A 347 -17.60 -12.41 0.30
N PHE A 348 -16.96 -13.38 -0.35
CA PHE A 348 -15.61 -13.79 0.00
C PHE A 348 -14.53 -12.80 -0.44
N SER A 349 -14.77 -12.02 -1.49
CA SER A 349 -13.91 -10.87 -1.83
C SER A 349 -13.90 -9.84 -0.71
N ILE A 350 -15.05 -9.52 -0.14
CA ILE A 350 -15.16 -8.63 1.03
C ILE A 350 -14.47 -9.25 2.24
N MET A 351 -14.69 -10.53 2.51
CA MET A 351 -14.05 -11.21 3.65
C MET A 351 -12.52 -11.19 3.56
N LEU A 352 -11.96 -11.35 2.37
CA LEU A 352 -10.52 -11.31 2.14
C LEU A 352 -9.99 -9.88 2.10
N ALA A 353 -10.56 -9.01 1.25
CA ALA A 353 -9.99 -7.71 0.94
C ALA A 353 -10.44 -6.59 1.89
N ASN A 354 -11.54 -6.74 2.61
CA ASN A 354 -12.00 -5.78 3.61
C ASN A 354 -11.81 -6.29 5.04
N ILE A 355 -12.37 -7.44 5.39
CA ILE A 355 -12.35 -7.88 6.78
C ILE A 355 -10.95 -8.36 7.16
N ALA A 356 -10.40 -9.36 6.50
CA ALA A 356 -9.09 -9.90 6.82
C ALA A 356 -7.98 -8.87 6.59
N HIS A 357 -7.96 -8.25 5.42
CA HIS A 357 -6.96 -7.24 5.05
C HIS A 357 -6.99 -6.02 5.99
N ASP A 358 -8.15 -5.44 6.20
CA ASP A 358 -8.27 -4.18 6.95
C ASP A 358 -8.03 -4.37 8.45
N MET A 359 -8.42 -5.51 9.02
CA MET A 359 -8.10 -5.86 10.42
C MET A 359 -6.60 -6.04 10.64
N VAL A 360 -5.88 -6.49 9.64
CA VAL A 360 -4.42 -6.66 9.70
C VAL A 360 -3.70 -5.33 9.51
N VAL A 361 -4.07 -4.55 8.49
CA VAL A 361 -3.34 -3.31 8.16
C VAL A 361 -3.60 -2.16 9.13
N CYS A 362 -4.75 -2.11 9.77
CA CYS A 362 -5.13 -0.99 10.64
C CYS A 362 -4.20 -0.81 11.86
N VAL A 363 -3.47 -1.84 12.24
CA VAL A 363 -2.56 -1.83 13.40
C VAL A 363 -1.08 -1.81 13.02
N GLN A 364 -0.74 -1.86 11.74
CA GLN A 364 0.65 -2.04 11.29
C GLN A 364 1.54 -0.86 11.60
N GLN A 365 1.08 0.38 11.42
CA GLN A 365 1.91 1.55 11.70
C GLN A 365 2.46 1.54 13.13
N PRO A 366 1.62 1.49 14.18
CA PRO A 366 2.16 1.45 15.54
C PRO A 366 2.94 0.18 15.83
N MET A 367 2.52 -0.99 15.34
CA MET A 367 3.23 -2.25 15.57
C MET A 367 4.64 -2.25 14.99
N PHE A 368 4.80 -1.76 13.76
CA PHE A 368 6.10 -1.81 13.08
C PHE A 368 7.02 -0.69 13.53
N THR A 369 6.51 0.53 13.70
CA THR A 369 7.33 1.66 14.14
C THR A 369 7.84 1.50 15.56
N GLU A 370 7.05 0.91 16.45
CA GLU A 370 7.43 0.67 17.86
C GLU A 370 8.47 -0.44 18.04
N MET A 371 8.77 -1.23 17.00
CA MET A 371 9.87 -2.21 17.02
C MET A 371 11.25 -1.57 16.99
N PHE A 372 11.35 -0.27 16.69
CA PHE A 372 12.60 0.44 16.48
C PHE A 372 12.73 1.66 17.40
N GLY A 373 13.97 2.02 17.74
CA GLY A 373 14.27 3.24 18.48
C GLY A 373 14.00 4.52 17.66
N ALA A 374 13.67 5.62 18.33
CA ALA A 374 13.20 6.85 17.71
C ALA A 374 14.17 7.48 16.71
N SER A 375 15.50 7.30 16.92
CA SER A 375 16.54 7.88 16.03
C SER A 375 16.69 7.18 14.68
N TYR A 376 16.21 5.95 14.53
CA TYR A 376 16.32 5.14 13.31
C TYR A 376 15.00 4.49 12.90
N ARG A 377 13.90 4.99 13.45
CA ARG A 377 12.55 4.44 13.27
C ARG A 377 12.03 4.58 11.82
N TYR A 378 12.32 5.70 11.16
CA TYR A 378 11.95 5.90 9.75
C TYR A 378 12.63 4.86 8.86
N SER A 379 13.95 4.74 8.96
CA SER A 379 14.71 3.76 8.19
C SER A 379 14.34 2.33 8.56
N GLY A 380 14.22 2.01 9.85
CA GLY A 380 13.88 0.67 10.32
C GLY A 380 12.51 0.22 9.84
N ALA A 381 11.47 0.96 10.18
CA ALA A 381 10.10 0.62 9.79
C ALA A 381 9.91 0.70 8.28
N GLY A 382 10.43 1.73 7.63
CA GLY A 382 10.29 1.92 6.19
C GLY A 382 11.01 0.84 5.39
N VAL A 383 12.25 0.54 5.69
CA VAL A 383 13.01 -0.52 5.00
C VAL A 383 12.42 -1.90 5.30
N GLY A 384 12.08 -2.18 6.55
CA GLY A 384 11.44 -3.44 6.94
C GLY A 384 10.13 -3.67 6.19
N TYR A 385 9.30 -2.65 6.12
CA TYR A 385 8.04 -2.69 5.37
C TYR A 385 8.28 -2.97 3.88
N GLN A 386 9.23 -2.32 3.25
CA GLN A 386 9.50 -2.47 1.82
C GLN A 386 10.22 -3.77 1.46
N VAL A 387 11.14 -4.25 2.31
CA VAL A 387 11.73 -5.58 2.13
C VAL A 387 10.65 -6.65 2.21
N ALA A 388 9.70 -6.53 3.14
CA ALA A 388 8.55 -7.41 3.21
C ALA A 388 7.69 -7.35 1.93
N SER A 389 7.52 -6.15 1.35
CA SER A 389 6.80 -6.00 0.07
C SER A 389 7.46 -6.79 -1.07
N VAL A 390 8.78 -6.79 -1.16
CA VAL A 390 9.51 -7.56 -2.17
C VAL A 390 9.38 -9.06 -1.94
N VAL A 391 9.66 -9.50 -0.71
CA VAL A 391 9.72 -10.94 -0.37
C VAL A 391 8.32 -11.57 -0.39
N GLY A 392 7.32 -10.87 0.16
CA GLY A 392 6.01 -11.45 0.45
C GLY A 392 4.89 -11.08 -0.52
N GLY A 393 5.04 -10.10 -1.41
CA GLY A 393 3.87 -9.61 -2.07
C GLY A 393 3.99 -8.91 -3.42
N GLY A 394 5.11 -8.28 -3.75
CA GLY A 394 5.25 -7.57 -5.02
C GLY A 394 5.08 -8.46 -6.24
N PHE A 395 5.47 -9.70 -6.13
CA PHE A 395 5.29 -10.72 -7.16
C PHE A 395 4.06 -11.61 -6.94
N THR A 396 3.18 -11.29 -6.01
CA THR A 396 1.99 -12.11 -5.73
C THR A 396 1.13 -12.36 -6.97
N PRO A 397 0.76 -11.38 -7.79
CA PRO A 397 0.01 -11.65 -9.01
C PRO A 397 0.78 -12.52 -10.00
N PHE A 398 2.08 -12.30 -10.14
CA PHE A 398 2.97 -13.11 -10.97
C PHE A 398 3.03 -14.55 -10.50
N ILE A 399 3.25 -14.77 -9.20
CA ILE A 399 3.32 -16.12 -8.59
C ILE A 399 1.99 -16.85 -8.77
N ALA A 400 0.87 -16.16 -8.50
CA ALA A 400 -0.46 -16.75 -8.67
C ALA A 400 -0.73 -17.13 -10.12
N ALA A 401 -0.41 -16.27 -11.09
CA ALA A 401 -0.54 -16.56 -12.50
C ALA A 401 0.39 -17.69 -12.97
N ALA A 402 1.61 -17.75 -12.44
CA ALA A 402 2.55 -18.83 -12.71
C ALA A 402 2.06 -20.19 -12.17
N LEU A 403 1.48 -20.21 -10.96
CA LEU A 403 0.89 -21.42 -10.38
C LEU A 403 -0.29 -21.93 -11.21
N ILE A 404 -1.15 -21.05 -11.68
CA ILE A 404 -2.26 -21.41 -12.57
C ILE A 404 -1.73 -21.99 -13.88
N THR A 405 -0.72 -21.41 -14.47
CA THR A 405 -0.12 -21.89 -15.72
C THR A 405 0.58 -23.25 -15.53
N TYR A 406 1.35 -23.39 -14.46
CA TYR A 406 2.10 -24.62 -14.17
C TYR A 406 1.16 -25.82 -13.87
N PHE A 407 0.09 -25.58 -13.12
CA PHE A 407 -0.88 -26.62 -12.73
C PHE A 407 -2.09 -26.71 -13.68
N ALA A 408 -1.96 -26.27 -14.92
CA ALA A 408 -2.96 -26.39 -15.98
C ALA A 408 -4.35 -25.84 -15.61
N GLY A 409 -4.41 -24.71 -14.94
CA GLY A 409 -5.64 -24.01 -14.56
C GLY A 409 -6.21 -24.43 -13.20
N ASN A 410 -5.51 -25.27 -12.43
CA ASN A 410 -5.97 -25.68 -11.11
C ASN A 410 -5.74 -24.59 -10.06
N TRP A 411 -6.83 -23.99 -9.57
CA TRP A 411 -6.80 -22.91 -8.59
C TRP A 411 -6.40 -23.37 -7.17
N HIS A 412 -6.41 -24.66 -6.86
CA HIS A 412 -6.04 -25.15 -5.52
C HIS A 412 -4.64 -24.71 -5.10
N SER A 413 -3.70 -24.62 -6.04
CA SER A 413 -2.35 -24.14 -5.78
C SER A 413 -2.33 -22.68 -5.28
N VAL A 414 -3.12 -21.82 -5.88
CA VAL A 414 -3.23 -20.42 -5.46
C VAL A 414 -3.95 -20.29 -4.13
N ALA A 415 -5.00 -21.07 -3.91
CA ALA A 415 -5.71 -21.11 -2.63
C ALA A 415 -4.81 -21.57 -1.48
N ILE A 416 -3.96 -22.57 -1.69
CA ILE A 416 -2.95 -23.01 -0.71
C ILE A 416 -1.93 -21.91 -0.43
N TYR A 417 -1.46 -21.22 -1.47
CA TYR A 417 -0.53 -20.10 -1.35
C TYR A 417 -1.11 -18.98 -0.47
N LEU A 418 -2.36 -18.57 -0.73
CA LEU A 418 -3.06 -17.57 0.07
C LEU A 418 -3.27 -18.01 1.52
N LEU A 419 -3.73 -19.24 1.72
CA LEU A 419 -3.95 -19.81 3.05
C LEU A 419 -2.65 -19.86 3.85
N ALA A 420 -1.57 -20.33 3.26
CA ALA A 420 -0.26 -20.43 3.91
C ALA A 420 0.25 -19.06 4.35
N GLY A 421 0.13 -18.04 3.50
CA GLY A 421 0.53 -16.68 3.84
C GLY A 421 -0.26 -16.10 5.03
N CYS A 422 -1.58 -16.24 5.02
CA CYS A 422 -2.42 -15.80 6.12
C CYS A 422 -2.13 -16.55 7.43
N LEU A 423 -1.89 -17.86 7.34
CA LEU A 423 -1.58 -18.70 8.50
C LEU A 423 -0.22 -18.32 9.12
N ILE A 424 0.81 -18.09 8.31
CA ILE A 424 2.12 -17.63 8.76
C ILE A 424 2.00 -16.30 9.52
N SER A 425 1.23 -15.36 8.99
CA SER A 425 0.97 -14.09 9.64
C SER A 425 0.27 -14.26 10.99
N ALA A 426 -0.76 -15.11 11.06
CA ALA A 426 -1.47 -15.40 12.29
C ALA A 426 -0.56 -16.04 13.35
N MET A 427 0.25 -17.01 12.97
CA MET A 427 1.18 -17.69 13.88
C MET A 427 2.26 -16.74 14.39
N THR A 428 2.80 -15.88 13.54
CA THR A 428 3.80 -14.88 13.93
C THR A 428 3.22 -13.92 14.98
N ALA A 429 2.00 -13.44 14.76
CA ALA A 429 1.34 -12.57 15.71
C ALA A 429 1.04 -13.27 17.05
N LEU A 430 0.70 -14.55 17.03
CA LEU A 430 0.49 -15.34 18.25
C LEU A 430 1.77 -15.49 19.08
N LEU A 431 2.92 -15.59 18.42
CA LEU A 431 4.22 -15.78 19.09
C LEU A 431 4.83 -14.45 19.56
N MET A 432 4.30 -13.31 19.13
CA MET A 432 4.79 -11.98 19.55
C MET A 432 4.29 -11.62 20.94
N LYS A 433 5.11 -10.85 21.69
CA LYS A 433 4.71 -10.27 22.97
C LYS A 433 3.74 -9.11 22.75
N ASP A 434 2.72 -9.03 23.59
CA ASP A 434 1.74 -7.94 23.57
C ASP A 434 2.31 -6.72 24.30
N ASN A 435 2.87 -5.78 23.53
CA ASN A 435 3.48 -4.55 24.08
C ASN A 435 2.45 -3.46 24.45
N GLN A 436 1.18 -3.66 24.16
CA GLN A 436 0.14 -2.67 24.45
C GLN A 436 -0.21 -2.59 25.93
N ARG A 437 0.20 -3.60 26.72
CA ARG A 437 -0.03 -3.68 28.17
C ARG A 437 1.19 -3.25 29.01
N ALA A 438 2.29 -2.90 28.38
CA ALA A 438 3.47 -2.33 29.02
C ALA A 438 3.50 -0.80 28.85
#